data_068bb6de2109f523634061482243382b
#
_entry.id   068bb6de2109f523634061482243382b
#
_cell.length_a   1.000
_cell.length_b   1.000
_cell.length_c   1.000
_cell.angle_alpha   90.00
_cell.angle_beta   90.00
_cell.angle_gamma   90.00
#
_symmetry.space_group_name_H-M   'P 1'
#
loop_
_entity.id
_entity.type
_entity.pdbx_description
1 polymer ?
#
loop_
_entity_poly.entity_id
_entity_poly.type
_entity_poly.pdbx_seq_one_letter_code
_entity_poly.pdbx_strand_id
1 'polypeptide(L)'
;WSSLVGSEMCIRDRDEVGEDNSHAAAIIYDYSVLAGSQGFFHHQKLDRICEKAEEFSLPVVIFTEGGGGRPGDTDVTTQIAGLHIPSFSTWARLTGKCLKIAVNNGYCFAGNAVLFGCSDFMIATKQSWIGMAGPAMIEGGGLGVYDPKEIGPAEEQYKNGVLDYLAEDEKEATFIAKKLLSYFQGNLSDWSIDDQTKLRDIIPEDRRWAYPVRDVIEILSDRDSFLELRKVYGRSVITGFIRIEGKPFGLVASDCQQLGGAVDSEAAEKAAAFIEICNAHNLPILSLVDTPGFMVGPDSELEGSVRRMATLLVSGAKITSPHIAIFLRKGYGLGAQAMVGGSFHDPIYTASWPTGEFGGMGLEGAVKLGFRKELEAETDPKKKEDLYNKLVERSYEKGKAIEAAAHLEIDAVIDPADTRKVILKALKNKFI
;
A
#
# COMPACT_ATOMS: atom_id res chain seq x y z
N TRP A 1 -37.31 9.51 -13.88
CA TRP A 1 -36.02 9.43 -14.60
C TRP A 1 -34.87 9.87 -13.71
N SER A 2 -34.64 9.21 -12.62
CA SER A 2 -33.63 9.71 -11.71
C SER A 2 -33.02 8.64 -10.86
N SER A 3 -32.18 7.88 -11.47
CA SER A 3 -30.99 7.30 -10.85
C SER A 3 -29.94 7.35 -11.94
N LEU A 4 -29.32 8.50 -12.06
CA LEU A 4 -28.26 8.72 -13.01
C LEU A 4 -27.03 7.98 -12.53
N VAL A 5 -26.85 6.80 -13.05
CA VAL A 5 -25.52 6.36 -13.42
C VAL A 5 -25.22 7.15 -14.68
N GLY A 6 -24.52 8.25 -14.56
CA GLY A 6 -24.08 9.03 -15.71
C GLY A 6 -23.02 8.26 -16.45
N SER A 7 -23.37 7.68 -17.59
CA SER A 7 -22.38 7.35 -18.60
C SER A 7 -22.05 8.67 -19.28
N GLU A 8 -21.00 9.28 -18.94
CA GLU A 8 -20.20 10.28 -19.63
C GLU A 8 -19.55 11.23 -18.64
N MET A 9 -18.48 10.81 -18.08
CA MET A 9 -17.38 11.72 -17.87
C MET A 9 -16.09 10.97 -18.19
N CYS A 10 -15.68 11.06 -19.45
CA CYS A 10 -14.27 11.03 -19.74
C CYS A 10 -13.66 12.08 -18.82
N ILE A 11 -12.92 11.67 -17.80
CA ILE A 11 -12.08 12.60 -17.05
C ILE A 11 -10.95 12.96 -18.02
N ARG A 12 -11.27 13.84 -18.97
CA ARG A 12 -10.29 14.51 -19.80
C ARG A 12 -9.56 15.49 -18.90
N ASP A 13 -8.44 15.09 -18.43
CA ASP A 13 -7.55 16.06 -17.80
C ASP A 13 -6.12 15.55 -17.78
N ARG A 14 -5.56 15.25 -18.99
CA ARG A 14 -4.10 15.13 -19.10
C ARG A 14 -3.66 14.92 -20.54
N ASP A 15 -3.23 15.99 -21.16
CA ASP A 15 -2.29 15.97 -22.28
C ASP A 15 -0.99 15.21 -21.95
N GLU A 16 -0.72 14.96 -20.64
CA GLU A 16 0.50 14.39 -20.11
C GLU A 16 0.65 12.87 -20.34
N VAL A 17 -0.44 12.08 -20.35
CA VAL A 17 -0.40 10.61 -20.58
C VAL A 17 -0.88 10.19 -21.98
N GLY A 18 -1.30 11.15 -22.79
CA GLY A 18 -1.87 10.93 -24.12
C GLY A 18 -3.37 10.61 -24.09
N GLU A 19 -4.09 11.04 -25.12
CA GLU A 19 -5.55 11.00 -25.20
C GLU A 19 -6.10 9.57 -25.09
N ASP A 20 -5.43 8.59 -25.70
CA ASP A 20 -5.87 7.19 -25.73
C ASP A 20 -5.78 6.49 -24.35
N ASN A 21 -4.93 6.98 -23.43
CA ASN A 21 -4.70 6.38 -22.12
C ASN A 21 -5.47 7.08 -20.98
N SER A 22 -6.12 8.21 -21.25
CA SER A 22 -6.76 9.06 -20.23
C SER A 22 -8.21 8.70 -19.91
N HIS A 23 -8.75 7.63 -20.49
CA HIS A 23 -10.15 7.24 -20.31
C HIS A 23 -10.36 6.49 -18.99
N ALA A 24 -11.46 6.80 -18.30
CA ALA A 24 -11.96 6.08 -17.14
C ALA A 24 -13.50 6.09 -17.14
N ALA A 25 -14.13 5.06 -16.62
CA ALA A 25 -15.56 5.04 -16.36
C ALA A 25 -15.84 5.72 -15.01
N ALA A 26 -16.84 6.60 -14.95
CA ALA A 26 -17.30 7.21 -13.70
C ALA A 26 -18.69 6.69 -13.34
N ILE A 27 -18.88 6.28 -12.09
CA ILE A 27 -20.17 5.87 -11.52
C ILE A 27 -20.49 6.84 -10.39
N ILE A 28 -21.62 7.52 -10.46
CA ILE A 28 -22.00 8.55 -9.50
C ILE A 28 -23.39 8.25 -8.96
N TYR A 29 -23.49 8.17 -7.62
CA TYR A 29 -24.76 8.10 -6.92
C TYR A 29 -25.30 9.51 -6.70
N ASP A 30 -26.54 9.76 -7.10
CA ASP A 30 -27.20 11.02 -6.77
C ASP A 30 -27.91 10.91 -5.41
N TYR A 31 -27.30 11.49 -4.39
CA TYR A 31 -27.84 11.46 -3.03
C TYR A 31 -29.20 12.15 -2.89
N SER A 32 -29.53 13.12 -3.78
CA SER A 32 -30.83 13.78 -3.79
C SER A 32 -31.98 12.84 -4.15
N VAL A 33 -31.66 11.71 -4.80
CA VAL A 33 -32.65 10.69 -5.19
C VAL A 33 -32.67 9.60 -4.13
N LEU A 34 -33.68 9.63 -3.26
CA LEU A 34 -33.94 8.63 -2.22
C LEU A 34 -32.66 8.33 -1.38
N ALA A 35 -31.91 9.39 -1.02
CA ALA A 35 -30.66 9.33 -0.28
C ALA A 35 -29.61 8.41 -0.91
N GLY A 36 -29.48 8.40 -2.24
CA GLY A 36 -28.53 7.57 -2.97
C GLY A 36 -28.72 6.06 -2.78
N SER A 37 -29.92 5.64 -2.32
CA SER A 37 -30.20 4.22 -2.07
C SER A 37 -30.31 3.42 -3.38
N GLN A 38 -29.97 2.14 -3.29
CA GLN A 38 -29.92 1.22 -4.41
C GLN A 38 -31.29 0.60 -4.71
N GLY A 39 -31.71 0.65 -5.97
CA GLY A 39 -32.90 0.02 -6.48
C GLY A 39 -32.63 -0.84 -7.72
N PHE A 40 -33.64 -1.48 -8.27
CA PHE A 40 -33.52 -2.44 -9.37
C PHE A 40 -32.84 -1.86 -10.60
N PHE A 41 -33.32 -0.73 -11.12
CA PHE A 41 -32.75 -0.11 -12.31
C PHE A 41 -31.35 0.44 -12.08
N HIS A 42 -31.05 0.86 -10.85
CA HIS A 42 -29.71 1.23 -10.45
C HIS A 42 -28.74 0.05 -10.61
N HIS A 43 -29.10 -1.13 -10.08
CA HIS A 43 -28.29 -2.34 -10.20
C HIS A 43 -28.06 -2.73 -11.66
N GLN A 44 -29.10 -2.70 -12.50
CA GLN A 44 -28.95 -3.00 -13.94
C GLN A 44 -27.96 -2.06 -14.65
N LYS A 45 -27.98 -0.76 -14.31
CA LYS A 45 -27.02 0.20 -14.88
C LYS A 45 -25.61 -0.04 -14.39
N LEU A 46 -25.44 -0.32 -13.08
CA LEU A 46 -24.14 -0.65 -12.49
C LEU A 46 -23.55 -1.89 -13.17
N ASP A 47 -24.34 -2.96 -13.29
CA ASP A 47 -23.89 -4.20 -13.95
C ASP A 47 -23.46 -3.93 -15.39
N ARG A 48 -24.23 -3.12 -16.13
CA ARG A 48 -23.89 -2.78 -17.51
C ARG A 48 -22.61 -1.98 -17.65
N ILE A 49 -22.35 -1.04 -16.75
CA ILE A 49 -21.10 -0.28 -16.75
C ILE A 49 -19.92 -1.17 -16.37
N CYS A 50 -20.06 -2.07 -15.39
CA CYS A 50 -19.03 -3.03 -15.03
C CYS A 50 -18.67 -3.95 -16.22
N GLU A 51 -19.68 -4.45 -16.97
CA GLU A 51 -19.43 -5.23 -18.18
C GLU A 51 -18.64 -4.43 -19.23
N LYS A 52 -18.98 -3.16 -19.44
CA LYS A 52 -18.27 -2.30 -20.38
C LYS A 52 -16.87 -1.93 -19.91
N ALA A 53 -16.69 -1.70 -18.61
CA ALA A 53 -15.36 -1.48 -18.03
C ALA A 53 -14.45 -2.69 -18.25
N GLU A 54 -14.96 -3.91 -18.04
CA GLU A 54 -14.22 -5.15 -18.30
C GLU A 54 -13.93 -5.34 -19.80
N GLU A 55 -14.91 -5.13 -20.67
CA GLU A 55 -14.79 -5.26 -22.14
C GLU A 55 -13.70 -4.34 -22.71
N PHE A 56 -13.63 -3.10 -22.23
CA PHE A 56 -12.69 -2.09 -22.70
C PHE A 56 -11.46 -1.90 -21.80
N SER A 57 -11.32 -2.72 -20.73
CA SER A 57 -10.24 -2.61 -19.74
C SER A 57 -10.14 -1.20 -19.13
N LEU A 58 -11.26 -0.53 -18.90
CA LEU A 58 -11.31 0.82 -18.36
C LEU A 58 -11.15 0.81 -16.84
N PRO A 59 -10.33 1.68 -16.25
CA PRO A 59 -10.40 1.95 -14.83
C PRO A 59 -11.75 2.59 -14.48
N VAL A 60 -12.23 2.32 -13.26
CA VAL A 60 -13.53 2.82 -12.78
C VAL A 60 -13.35 3.67 -11.54
N VAL A 61 -13.92 4.86 -11.54
CA VAL A 61 -14.07 5.69 -10.34
C VAL A 61 -15.53 5.69 -9.92
N ILE A 62 -15.82 5.29 -8.70
CA ILE A 62 -17.16 5.25 -8.13
C ILE A 62 -17.30 6.24 -6.98
N PHE A 63 -18.30 7.13 -7.05
CA PHE A 63 -18.71 8.01 -5.96
C PHE A 63 -19.87 7.34 -5.21
N THR A 64 -19.68 7.05 -3.92
CA THR A 64 -20.46 6.01 -3.22
C THR A 64 -21.48 6.54 -2.20
N GLU A 65 -21.78 7.84 -2.18
CA GLU A 65 -22.74 8.41 -1.26
C GLU A 65 -24.10 7.72 -1.35
N GLY A 66 -24.56 7.10 -0.26
CA GLY A 66 -25.87 6.46 -0.27
C GLY A 66 -26.17 5.57 0.93
N GLY A 67 -27.45 5.29 1.08
CA GLY A 67 -28.02 4.56 2.23
C GLY A 67 -28.07 3.03 2.09
N GLY A 68 -27.55 2.47 1.00
CA GLY A 68 -27.65 1.03 0.72
C GLY A 68 -28.93 0.62 0.00
N GLY A 69 -29.26 -0.64 0.06
CA GLY A 69 -30.45 -1.20 -0.57
C GLY A 69 -31.75 -0.57 -0.05
N ARG A 70 -32.63 -0.22 -0.96
CA ARG A 70 -33.91 0.42 -0.69
C ARG A 70 -34.95 -0.62 -0.27
N PRO A 71 -35.45 -0.60 0.98
CA PRO A 71 -36.55 -1.47 1.36
C PRO A 71 -37.83 -1.05 0.64
N GLY A 72 -38.57 -1.99 0.07
CA GLY A 72 -39.80 -1.69 -0.67
C GLY A 72 -39.52 -0.91 -1.93
N ASP A 73 -38.71 -1.46 -2.82
CA ASP A 73 -38.37 -0.83 -4.10
C ASP A 73 -39.63 -0.49 -4.88
N THR A 74 -39.77 0.79 -5.18
CA THR A 74 -40.95 1.32 -5.93
C THR A 74 -40.90 0.99 -7.40
N ASP A 75 -39.72 0.60 -7.92
CA ASP A 75 -39.52 0.37 -9.35
C ASP A 75 -39.98 -1.04 -9.77
N VAL A 76 -39.97 -2.02 -8.86
CA VAL A 76 -40.34 -3.41 -9.16
C VAL A 76 -41.06 -4.05 -7.96
N THR A 77 -42.31 -4.41 -8.14
CA THR A 77 -43.17 -4.97 -7.09
C THR A 77 -43.24 -6.50 -7.07
N THR A 78 -42.54 -7.16 -8.01
CA THR A 78 -42.64 -8.62 -8.22
C THR A 78 -41.54 -9.42 -7.52
N GLN A 79 -40.56 -8.78 -6.88
CA GLN A 79 -39.50 -9.44 -6.16
C GLN A 79 -39.84 -9.59 -4.68
N ILE A 80 -39.69 -10.81 -4.13
CA ILE A 80 -39.96 -11.08 -2.72
C ILE A 80 -38.82 -10.60 -1.83
N ALA A 81 -37.58 -11.01 -2.16
CA ALA A 81 -36.40 -10.70 -1.34
C ALA A 81 -35.51 -9.60 -1.94
N GLY A 82 -35.66 -9.31 -3.24
CA GLY A 82 -34.79 -8.35 -3.92
C GLY A 82 -33.29 -8.72 -3.95
N LEU A 83 -32.96 -10.00 -3.73
CA LEU A 83 -31.59 -10.47 -3.60
C LEU A 83 -31.01 -11.10 -4.88
N HIS A 84 -31.80 -11.22 -5.96
CA HIS A 84 -31.31 -11.70 -7.25
C HIS A 84 -30.70 -10.52 -8.03
N ILE A 85 -29.59 -9.98 -7.50
CA ILE A 85 -28.83 -8.88 -8.07
C ILE A 85 -27.36 -9.28 -8.16
N PRO A 86 -26.73 -9.30 -9.36
CA PRO A 86 -25.36 -9.69 -9.54
C PRO A 86 -24.33 -8.58 -9.19
N SER A 87 -24.77 -7.34 -9.01
CA SER A 87 -23.93 -6.14 -8.96
C SER A 87 -22.73 -6.23 -8.02
N PHE A 88 -22.92 -6.75 -6.81
CA PHE A 88 -21.81 -6.90 -5.87
C PHE A 88 -20.77 -7.92 -6.35
N SER A 89 -21.21 -9.04 -6.90
CA SER A 89 -20.31 -10.05 -7.46
C SER A 89 -19.67 -9.57 -8.77
N THR A 90 -20.39 -8.82 -9.59
CA THR A 90 -19.87 -8.21 -10.81
C THR A 90 -18.79 -7.20 -10.47
N TRP A 91 -19.05 -6.30 -9.52
CA TRP A 91 -18.07 -5.32 -9.04
C TRP A 91 -16.82 -6.00 -8.45
N ALA A 92 -17.00 -7.01 -7.60
CA ALA A 92 -15.90 -7.74 -7.01
C ALA A 92 -15.06 -8.49 -8.06
N ARG A 93 -15.66 -9.04 -9.12
CA ARG A 93 -14.95 -9.74 -10.22
C ARG A 93 -14.08 -8.83 -11.08
N LEU A 94 -14.24 -7.51 -11.02
CA LEU A 94 -13.35 -6.57 -11.69
C LEU A 94 -11.96 -6.48 -11.01
N THR A 95 -11.81 -6.98 -9.77
CA THR A 95 -10.52 -7.00 -9.07
C THR A 95 -9.44 -7.69 -9.92
N GLY A 96 -8.32 -7.00 -10.15
CA GLY A 96 -7.22 -7.46 -10.99
C GLY A 96 -7.46 -7.39 -12.50
N LYS A 97 -8.65 -6.93 -12.95
CA LYS A 97 -8.98 -6.71 -14.36
C LYS A 97 -9.08 -5.23 -14.71
N CYS A 98 -9.80 -4.49 -13.88
CA CYS A 98 -9.98 -3.05 -14.00
C CYS A 98 -9.63 -2.40 -12.66
N LEU A 99 -8.87 -1.33 -12.69
CA LEU A 99 -8.61 -0.53 -11.49
C LEU A 99 -9.91 0.08 -10.98
N LYS A 100 -10.18 -0.08 -9.69
CA LYS A 100 -11.37 0.47 -9.02
C LYS A 100 -10.97 1.45 -7.94
N ILE A 101 -11.40 2.70 -8.09
CA ILE A 101 -11.19 3.76 -7.08
C ILE A 101 -12.55 4.19 -6.55
N ALA A 102 -12.76 4.10 -5.25
CA ALA A 102 -13.94 4.62 -4.59
C ALA A 102 -13.65 5.96 -3.93
N VAL A 103 -14.55 6.91 -4.14
CA VAL A 103 -14.55 8.24 -3.52
C VAL A 103 -15.84 8.39 -2.73
N ASN A 104 -15.76 8.92 -1.52
CA ASN A 104 -16.93 9.22 -0.69
C ASN A 104 -16.83 10.59 -0.04
N ASN A 105 -17.94 11.37 -0.11
CA ASN A 105 -18.06 12.69 0.51
C ASN A 105 -19.41 12.81 1.22
N GLY A 106 -19.65 11.99 2.25
CA GLY A 106 -20.92 11.97 2.99
C GLY A 106 -21.23 10.62 3.60
N TYR A 107 -22.50 10.27 3.66
CA TYR A 107 -22.95 9.00 4.19
C TYR A 107 -22.82 7.87 3.17
N CYS A 108 -22.19 6.78 3.57
CA CYS A 108 -21.99 5.59 2.75
C CYS A 108 -22.29 4.34 3.59
N PHE A 109 -23.49 3.78 3.43
CA PHE A 109 -23.93 2.67 4.27
C PHE A 109 -24.36 1.45 3.45
N ALA A 110 -24.30 0.28 4.08
CA ALA A 110 -24.75 -1.00 3.57
C ALA A 110 -24.22 -1.33 2.17
N GLY A 111 -25.06 -1.50 1.14
CA GLY A 111 -24.65 -1.85 -0.21
C GLY A 111 -23.68 -0.85 -0.85
N ASN A 112 -23.80 0.45 -0.56
CA ASN A 112 -22.86 1.46 -1.02
C ASN A 112 -21.48 1.26 -0.36
N ALA A 113 -21.45 0.98 0.96
CA ALA A 113 -20.21 0.69 1.68
C ALA A 113 -19.55 -0.62 1.22
N VAL A 114 -20.34 -1.61 0.79
CA VAL A 114 -19.80 -2.84 0.21
C VAL A 114 -19.08 -2.56 -1.11
N LEU A 115 -19.67 -1.76 -2.00
CA LEU A 115 -19.00 -1.35 -3.24
C LEU A 115 -17.74 -0.54 -2.97
N PHE A 116 -17.81 0.39 -2.00
CA PHE A 116 -16.65 1.15 -1.52
C PHE A 116 -15.54 0.22 -1.04
N GLY A 117 -15.84 -0.70 -0.12
CA GLY A 117 -14.87 -1.63 0.48
C GLY A 117 -14.32 -2.69 -0.47
N CYS A 118 -15.02 -2.99 -1.58
CA CYS A 118 -14.54 -3.89 -2.64
C CYS A 118 -13.71 -3.19 -3.71
N SER A 119 -13.41 -1.90 -3.54
CA SER A 119 -12.55 -1.14 -4.47
C SER A 119 -11.07 -1.38 -4.16
N ASP A 120 -10.20 -1.10 -5.12
CA ASP A 120 -8.76 -1.26 -4.95
C ASP A 120 -8.18 -0.10 -4.11
N PHE A 121 -8.73 1.11 -4.28
CA PHE A 121 -8.39 2.27 -3.47
C PHE A 121 -9.63 2.99 -2.95
N MET A 122 -9.58 3.38 -1.69
CA MET A 122 -10.68 3.98 -0.94
C MET A 122 -10.29 5.37 -0.44
N ILE A 123 -10.92 6.40 -1.01
CA ILE A 123 -10.72 7.81 -0.66
C ILE A 123 -11.98 8.33 -0.01
N ALA A 124 -11.87 8.98 1.14
CA ALA A 124 -13.01 9.68 1.73
C ALA A 124 -12.61 11.07 2.22
N THR A 125 -13.57 11.98 2.25
CA THR A 125 -13.38 13.26 2.91
C THR A 125 -13.58 13.16 4.42
N LYS A 126 -13.09 14.13 5.16
CA LYS A 126 -13.33 14.25 6.62
C LYS A 126 -14.83 14.30 6.99
N GLN A 127 -15.67 14.67 6.03
CA GLN A 127 -17.12 14.72 6.20
C GLN A 127 -17.82 13.45 5.70
N SER A 128 -17.16 12.29 5.88
CA SER A 128 -17.70 10.98 5.49
C SER A 128 -17.95 10.08 6.69
N TRP A 129 -18.99 9.25 6.56
CA TRP A 129 -19.37 8.23 7.52
C TRP A 129 -19.66 6.94 6.76
N ILE A 130 -18.86 5.91 7.02
CA ILE A 130 -18.83 4.69 6.21
C ILE A 130 -19.06 3.50 7.11
N GLY A 131 -20.16 2.76 6.90
CA GLY A 131 -20.51 1.63 7.73
C GLY A 131 -21.31 0.55 7.00
N MET A 132 -21.21 -0.68 7.48
CA MET A 132 -21.93 -1.83 6.89
C MET A 132 -23.45 -1.75 7.06
N ALA A 133 -23.94 -0.89 7.98
CA ALA A 133 -25.35 -0.60 8.17
C ALA A 133 -25.55 0.87 8.53
N GLY A 134 -26.62 1.45 8.03
CA GLY A 134 -27.08 2.78 8.47
C GLY A 134 -27.91 2.70 9.75
N PRO A 135 -28.27 3.87 10.36
CA PRO A 135 -28.98 3.97 11.64
C PRO A 135 -30.28 3.14 11.67
N ALA A 136 -31.08 3.22 10.61
CA ALA A 136 -32.36 2.52 10.53
C ALA A 136 -32.24 0.99 10.61
N MET A 137 -31.17 0.42 10.04
CA MET A 137 -30.92 -1.03 10.15
C MET A 137 -30.44 -1.42 11.55
N ILE A 138 -29.61 -0.59 12.18
CA ILE A 138 -29.11 -0.81 13.54
C ILE A 138 -30.27 -0.79 14.54
N GLU A 139 -31.13 0.23 14.44
CA GLU A 139 -32.36 0.35 15.25
C GLU A 139 -33.33 -0.80 15.02
N GLY A 140 -33.61 -1.12 13.75
CA GLY A 140 -34.48 -2.24 13.37
C GLY A 140 -33.97 -3.61 13.82
N GLY A 141 -32.65 -3.75 13.96
CA GLY A 141 -31.99 -4.93 14.54
C GLY A 141 -31.97 -4.97 16.06
N GLY A 142 -32.51 -3.96 16.74
CA GLY A 142 -32.54 -3.87 18.21
C GLY A 142 -31.16 -3.60 18.85
N LEU A 143 -30.22 -3.05 18.08
CA LEU A 143 -28.85 -2.80 18.54
C LEU A 143 -28.65 -1.38 19.14
N GLY A 144 -29.72 -0.57 19.19
CA GLY A 144 -29.73 0.78 19.73
C GLY A 144 -30.08 1.83 18.68
N VAL A 145 -30.19 3.08 19.12
CA VAL A 145 -30.45 4.25 18.26
C VAL A 145 -29.21 5.11 18.25
N TYR A 146 -28.69 5.40 17.06
CA TYR A 146 -27.44 6.14 16.85
C TYR A 146 -27.64 7.27 15.86
N ASP A 147 -26.95 8.39 16.09
CA ASP A 147 -26.81 9.41 15.04
C ASP A 147 -26.00 8.85 13.87
N PRO A 148 -26.37 9.12 12.61
CA PRO A 148 -25.58 8.70 11.45
C PRO A 148 -24.09 9.04 11.56
N LYS A 149 -23.75 10.14 12.23
CA LYS A 149 -22.37 10.60 12.42
C LYS A 149 -21.56 9.79 13.44
N GLU A 150 -22.21 8.96 14.22
CA GLU A 150 -21.54 8.04 15.15
C GLU A 150 -21.10 6.74 14.46
N ILE A 151 -21.59 6.50 13.23
CA ILE A 151 -21.37 5.22 12.52
C ILE A 151 -20.24 5.39 11.51
N GLY A 152 -19.07 4.87 11.84
CA GLY A 152 -17.91 4.82 10.96
C GLY A 152 -17.41 6.19 10.46
N PRO A 153 -17.12 7.16 11.35
CA PRO A 153 -16.54 8.43 10.93
C PRO A 153 -15.21 8.20 10.20
N ALA A 154 -14.97 8.95 9.14
CA ALA A 154 -13.83 8.77 8.23
C ALA A 154 -12.47 8.82 8.94
N GLU A 155 -12.31 9.64 9.97
CA GLU A 155 -11.06 9.69 10.74
C GLU A 155 -10.74 8.37 11.44
N GLU A 156 -11.76 7.68 11.98
CA GLU A 156 -11.56 6.35 12.59
C GLU A 156 -11.35 5.28 11.52
N GLN A 157 -12.07 5.37 10.38
CA GLN A 157 -11.87 4.48 9.24
C GLN A 157 -10.48 4.63 8.62
N TYR A 158 -9.88 5.81 8.70
CA TYR A 158 -8.50 6.04 8.27
C TYR A 158 -7.47 5.44 9.23
N LYS A 159 -7.71 5.55 10.54
CA LYS A 159 -6.82 4.98 11.57
C LYS A 159 -6.80 3.45 11.55
N ASN A 160 -7.94 2.82 11.25
CA ASN A 160 -8.06 1.36 11.22
C ASN A 160 -7.78 0.72 9.85
N GLY A 161 -7.31 1.52 8.88
CA GLY A 161 -6.84 1.05 7.59
C GLY A 161 -7.92 0.76 6.55
N VAL A 162 -9.18 1.16 6.78
CA VAL A 162 -10.22 1.08 5.75
C VAL A 162 -9.94 2.08 4.63
N LEU A 163 -9.52 3.31 4.96
CA LEU A 163 -9.22 4.32 3.96
C LEU A 163 -7.75 4.31 3.55
N ASP A 164 -7.52 4.41 2.25
CA ASP A 164 -6.19 4.66 1.70
C ASP A 164 -5.79 6.13 1.81
N TYR A 165 -6.76 7.04 1.65
CA TYR A 165 -6.54 8.48 1.74
C TYR A 165 -7.72 9.19 2.40
N LEU A 166 -7.42 10.08 3.34
CA LEU A 166 -8.39 10.98 3.99
C LEU A 166 -8.19 12.40 3.45
N ALA A 167 -9.11 12.83 2.60
CA ALA A 167 -9.09 14.16 1.98
C ALA A 167 -9.78 15.21 2.85
N GLU A 168 -9.35 16.47 2.73
CA GLU A 168 -9.99 17.59 3.42
C GLU A 168 -11.39 17.85 2.86
N ASP A 169 -11.54 17.81 1.54
CA ASP A 169 -12.78 18.10 0.83
C ASP A 169 -12.90 17.26 -0.46
N GLU A 170 -14.02 17.41 -1.16
CA GLU A 170 -14.33 16.71 -2.41
C GLU A 170 -13.36 17.08 -3.54
N LYS A 171 -12.86 18.31 -3.57
CA LYS A 171 -11.90 18.76 -4.57
C LYS A 171 -10.56 18.02 -4.41
N GLU A 172 -10.07 17.91 -3.20
CA GLU A 172 -8.86 17.12 -2.92
C GLU A 172 -9.10 15.63 -3.20
N ALA A 173 -10.24 15.07 -2.75
CA ALA A 173 -10.57 13.67 -3.01
C ALA A 173 -10.57 13.36 -4.52
N THR A 174 -11.16 14.22 -5.34
CA THR A 174 -11.16 14.09 -6.80
C THR A 174 -9.76 14.24 -7.39
N PHE A 175 -8.96 15.18 -6.89
CA PHE A 175 -7.57 15.35 -7.31
C PHE A 175 -6.74 14.09 -7.01
N ILE A 176 -6.88 13.51 -5.82
CA ILE A 176 -6.19 12.27 -5.43
C ILE A 176 -6.64 11.08 -6.29
N ALA A 177 -7.94 10.96 -6.58
CA ALA A 177 -8.45 9.93 -7.48
C ALA A 177 -7.83 10.04 -8.89
N LYS A 178 -7.75 11.25 -9.45
CA LYS A 178 -7.07 11.51 -10.72
C LYS A 178 -5.57 11.19 -10.65
N LYS A 179 -4.90 11.59 -9.56
CA LYS A 179 -3.48 11.28 -9.35
C LYS A 179 -3.25 9.76 -9.27
N LEU A 180 -4.11 9.02 -8.57
CA LEU A 180 -4.08 7.55 -8.54
C LEU A 180 -4.24 6.94 -9.93
N LEU A 181 -5.27 7.35 -10.68
CA LEU A 181 -5.50 6.89 -12.05
C LEU A 181 -4.24 7.04 -12.89
N SER A 182 -3.55 8.18 -12.79
CA SER A 182 -2.38 8.48 -13.62
C SER A 182 -1.26 7.46 -13.52
N TYR A 183 -1.05 6.83 -12.35
CA TYR A 183 0.00 5.81 -12.20
C TYR A 183 -0.29 4.54 -12.98
N PHE A 184 -1.55 4.28 -13.32
CA PHE A 184 -1.99 3.12 -14.10
C PHE A 184 -2.26 3.44 -15.57
N GLN A 185 -2.16 4.71 -15.97
CA GLN A 185 -2.41 5.18 -17.33
C GLN A 185 -1.14 5.39 -18.17
N GLY A 186 0.03 5.03 -17.63
CA GLY A 186 1.29 5.05 -18.36
C GLY A 186 2.31 6.06 -17.86
N ASN A 187 3.28 6.35 -18.71
CA ASN A 187 4.42 7.22 -18.39
C ASN A 187 4.10 8.69 -18.64
N LEU A 188 4.68 9.59 -17.84
CA LEU A 188 4.69 11.03 -18.12
C LEU A 188 5.90 11.38 -18.98
N SER A 189 5.76 12.35 -19.88
CA SER A 189 6.84 12.86 -20.74
C SER A 189 7.70 13.89 -20.02
N ASP A 190 7.10 14.68 -19.14
CA ASP A 190 7.77 15.73 -18.38
C ASP A 190 7.97 15.32 -16.93
N TRP A 191 9.19 15.45 -16.45
CA TRP A 191 9.56 15.18 -15.07
C TRP A 191 10.77 16.02 -14.66
N SER A 192 10.91 16.27 -13.38
CA SER A 192 12.07 16.93 -12.78
C SER A 192 12.49 16.21 -11.51
N ILE A 193 13.76 16.37 -11.14
CA ILE A 193 14.34 15.66 -9.99
C ILE A 193 15.10 16.60 -9.07
N ASP A 194 15.29 16.16 -7.86
CA ASP A 194 16.25 16.77 -6.94
C ASP A 194 17.67 16.27 -7.17
N ASP A 195 18.64 16.95 -6.57
CA ASP A 195 20.04 16.54 -6.59
C ASP A 195 20.21 15.20 -5.85
N GLN A 196 20.48 14.14 -6.61
CA GLN A 196 20.62 12.78 -6.09
C GLN A 196 21.86 12.60 -5.18
N THR A 197 22.84 13.51 -5.23
CA THR A 197 24.02 13.43 -4.36
C THR A 197 23.67 13.59 -2.88
N LYS A 198 22.54 14.23 -2.56
CA LYS A 198 22.00 14.36 -1.20
C LYS A 198 21.72 13.01 -0.53
N LEU A 199 21.46 11.97 -1.31
CA LEU A 199 21.22 10.62 -0.79
C LEU A 199 22.45 10.02 -0.08
N ARG A 200 23.66 10.49 -0.38
CA ARG A 200 24.89 9.98 0.24
C ARG A 200 24.98 10.31 1.72
N ASP A 201 24.39 11.43 2.14
CA ASP A 201 24.53 11.98 3.49
C ASP A 201 23.25 11.82 4.33
N ILE A 202 22.20 11.18 3.78
CA ILE A 202 20.89 11.10 4.43
C ILE A 202 20.83 10.04 5.53
N ILE A 203 21.62 8.97 5.42
CA ILE A 203 21.71 7.92 6.44
C ILE A 203 22.73 8.35 7.49
N PRO A 204 22.36 8.46 8.78
CA PRO A 204 23.29 8.84 9.84
C PRO A 204 24.46 7.83 9.98
N GLU A 205 25.67 8.35 10.24
CA GLU A 205 26.85 7.51 10.56
C GLU A 205 26.61 6.60 11.78
N ASP A 206 25.98 7.14 12.83
CA ASP A 206 25.55 6.32 13.96
C ASP A 206 24.30 5.54 13.59
N ARG A 207 24.45 4.25 13.35
CA ARG A 207 23.40 3.31 12.95
C ARG A 207 22.22 3.19 13.91
N ARG A 208 22.33 3.68 15.15
CA ARG A 208 21.25 3.67 16.15
C ARG A 208 20.22 4.78 15.90
N TRP A 209 20.59 5.81 15.15
CA TRP A 209 19.70 6.93 14.86
C TRP A 209 18.75 6.61 13.71
N ALA A 210 17.49 6.95 13.91
CA ALA A 210 16.50 6.92 12.84
C ALA A 210 16.66 8.15 11.93
N TYR A 211 16.23 8.01 10.68
CA TYR A 211 16.21 9.07 9.69
C TYR A 211 14.85 9.13 8.98
N PRO A 212 14.45 10.27 8.40
CA PRO A 212 13.18 10.39 7.70
C PRO A 212 13.29 9.72 6.31
N VAL A 213 12.82 8.49 6.20
CA VAL A 213 12.85 7.76 4.91
C VAL A 213 12.00 8.44 3.84
N ARG A 214 11.02 9.27 4.23
CA ARG A 214 10.25 10.09 3.27
C ARG A 214 11.12 11.06 2.51
N ASP A 215 12.16 11.62 3.11
CA ASP A 215 13.13 12.47 2.42
C ASP A 215 13.93 11.65 1.38
N VAL A 216 14.28 10.38 1.69
CA VAL A 216 14.88 9.47 0.70
C VAL A 216 13.93 9.26 -0.48
N ILE A 217 12.66 9.00 -0.20
CA ILE A 217 11.63 8.76 -1.22
C ILE A 217 11.46 10.01 -2.11
N GLU A 218 11.35 11.18 -1.52
CA GLU A 218 11.16 12.46 -2.25
C GLU A 218 12.36 12.81 -3.12
N ILE A 219 13.60 12.64 -2.61
CA ILE A 219 14.81 12.88 -3.41
C ILE A 219 14.93 11.86 -4.55
N LEU A 220 14.62 10.59 -4.27
CA LEU A 220 14.72 9.50 -5.24
C LEU A 220 13.68 9.62 -6.36
N SER A 221 12.47 10.07 -6.06
CA SER A 221 11.37 10.15 -7.02
C SER A 221 11.41 11.42 -7.86
N ASP A 222 10.63 11.44 -8.93
CA ASP A 222 10.32 12.67 -9.65
C ASP A 222 9.56 13.61 -8.73
N ARG A 223 9.83 14.92 -8.82
CA ARG A 223 9.19 15.94 -7.98
C ARG A 223 7.68 15.82 -8.07
N ASP A 224 7.00 15.98 -6.92
CA ASP A 224 5.54 15.94 -6.78
C ASP A 224 4.90 14.60 -7.16
N SER A 225 5.71 13.56 -7.46
CA SER A 225 5.20 12.25 -7.84
C SER A 225 4.91 11.34 -6.66
N PHE A 226 5.40 11.61 -5.47
CA PHE A 226 5.11 10.74 -4.33
C PHE A 226 3.66 10.91 -3.85
N LEU A 227 2.94 9.79 -3.72
CA LEU A 227 1.61 9.71 -3.13
C LEU A 227 1.59 8.58 -2.09
N GLU A 228 1.67 8.95 -0.82
CA GLU A 228 1.60 8.00 0.30
C GLU A 228 0.16 7.57 0.58
N LEU A 229 -0.06 6.26 0.78
CA LEU A 229 -1.35 5.67 1.09
C LEU A 229 -1.34 5.05 2.50
N ARG A 230 -2.49 5.04 3.19
CA ARG A 230 -2.65 4.49 4.56
C ARG A 230 -1.59 5.01 5.54
N LYS A 231 -1.31 6.29 5.49
CA LYS A 231 -0.20 6.93 6.23
C LYS A 231 -0.23 6.69 7.73
N VAL A 232 -1.41 6.50 8.32
CA VAL A 232 -1.58 6.34 9.78
C VAL A 232 -1.82 4.90 10.21
N TYR A 233 -2.00 3.96 9.29
CA TYR A 233 -2.17 2.53 9.53
C TYR A 233 -0.89 1.78 9.17
N GLY A 234 -0.47 0.79 9.98
CA GLY A 234 0.73 0.00 9.74
C GLY A 234 1.96 0.87 9.47
N ARG A 235 2.25 1.81 10.36
CA ARG A 235 3.15 2.96 10.15
C ARG A 235 4.61 2.58 9.93
N SER A 236 5.03 1.38 10.35
CA SER A 236 6.41 0.90 10.18
C SER A 236 6.77 0.57 8.72
N VAL A 237 5.77 0.46 7.84
CA VAL A 237 5.94 0.34 6.39
C VAL A 237 5.16 1.43 5.67
N ILE A 238 5.79 2.13 4.77
CA ILE A 238 5.18 3.10 3.86
C ILE A 238 4.76 2.37 2.59
N THR A 239 3.54 2.60 2.13
CA THR A 239 3.05 2.18 0.82
C THR A 239 2.58 3.41 0.03
N GLY A 240 2.80 3.41 -1.26
CA GLY A 240 2.39 4.53 -2.11
C GLY A 240 2.91 4.41 -3.52
N PHE A 241 2.75 5.45 -4.30
CA PHE A 241 3.21 5.52 -5.67
C PHE A 241 4.26 6.61 -5.83
N ILE A 242 5.22 6.36 -6.72
CA ILE A 242 6.23 7.32 -7.16
C ILE A 242 6.40 7.23 -8.67
N ARG A 243 7.13 8.19 -9.24
CA ARG A 243 7.64 8.08 -10.60
C ARG A 243 9.16 8.23 -10.64
N ILE A 244 9.76 7.52 -11.57
CA ILE A 244 11.19 7.63 -11.88
C ILE A 244 11.32 7.82 -13.40
N GLU A 245 11.77 8.99 -13.85
CA GLU A 245 11.77 9.42 -15.25
C GLU A 245 10.39 9.23 -15.91
N GLY A 246 9.36 9.74 -15.24
CA GLY A 246 7.98 9.66 -15.66
C GLY A 246 7.33 8.26 -15.51
N LYS A 247 8.11 7.19 -15.28
CA LYS A 247 7.60 5.82 -15.15
C LYS A 247 7.01 5.58 -13.76
N PRO A 248 5.79 5.06 -13.66
CA PRO A 248 5.16 4.78 -12.37
C PRO A 248 5.72 3.52 -11.71
N PHE A 249 5.82 3.57 -10.38
CA PHE A 249 6.19 2.45 -9.53
C PHE A 249 5.28 2.40 -8.30
N GLY A 250 4.88 1.20 -7.88
CA GLY A 250 4.43 0.95 -6.53
C GLY A 250 5.66 0.96 -5.59
N LEU A 251 5.55 1.67 -4.48
CA LEU A 251 6.60 1.79 -3.48
C LEU A 251 6.21 1.10 -2.18
N VAL A 252 7.10 0.26 -1.67
CA VAL A 252 7.03 -0.33 -0.33
C VAL A 252 8.34 0.02 0.40
N ALA A 253 8.27 0.81 1.47
CA ALA A 253 9.48 1.28 2.16
C ALA A 253 9.38 1.08 3.68
N SER A 254 10.48 0.66 4.31
CA SER A 254 10.58 0.58 5.78
C SER A 254 10.68 1.98 6.38
N ASP A 255 9.88 2.28 7.41
CA ASP A 255 10.00 3.53 8.19
C ASP A 255 10.70 3.25 9.53
N CYS A 256 12.00 3.49 9.58
CA CYS A 256 12.79 3.26 10.80
C CYS A 256 12.44 4.21 11.95
N GLN A 257 11.70 5.29 11.72
CA GLN A 257 11.17 6.17 12.77
C GLN A 257 9.99 5.54 13.52
N GLN A 258 9.39 4.48 12.97
CA GLN A 258 8.30 3.73 13.57
C GLN A 258 8.78 2.31 13.93
N LEU A 259 8.71 1.94 15.21
CA LEU A 259 9.15 0.63 15.72
C LEU A 259 10.58 0.24 15.29
N GLY A 260 11.45 1.23 15.01
CA GLY A 260 12.80 0.99 14.49
C GLY A 260 12.83 0.34 13.09
N GLY A 261 11.70 0.33 12.37
CA GLY A 261 11.50 -0.34 11.08
C GLY A 261 11.04 -1.80 11.19
N ALA A 262 10.71 -2.29 12.40
CA ALA A 262 10.17 -3.64 12.56
C ALA A 262 8.79 -3.75 11.89
N VAL A 263 8.59 -4.80 11.11
CA VAL A 263 7.32 -5.04 10.40
C VAL A 263 6.33 -5.68 11.35
N ASP A 264 5.30 -4.93 11.76
CA ASP A 264 4.19 -5.41 12.58
C ASP A 264 3.06 -6.02 11.74
N SER A 265 2.02 -6.52 12.40
CA SER A 265 0.88 -7.17 11.76
C SER A 265 0.15 -6.25 10.77
N GLU A 266 -0.10 -5.01 11.16
CA GLU A 266 -0.80 -4.02 10.31
C GLU A 266 0.05 -3.62 9.10
N ALA A 267 1.35 -3.42 9.30
CA ALA A 267 2.27 -3.08 8.23
C ALA A 267 2.41 -4.22 7.21
N ALA A 268 2.45 -5.47 7.68
CA ALA A 268 2.51 -6.64 6.82
C ALA A 268 1.24 -6.77 5.96
N GLU A 269 0.06 -6.66 6.55
CA GLU A 269 -1.22 -6.70 5.82
C GLU A 269 -1.36 -5.54 4.82
N LYS A 270 -0.97 -4.32 5.23
CA LYS A 270 -0.96 -3.15 4.36
C LYS A 270 -0.06 -3.35 3.15
N ALA A 271 1.18 -3.78 3.37
CA ALA A 271 2.14 -4.02 2.29
C ALA A 271 1.69 -5.16 1.38
N ALA A 272 1.17 -6.26 1.94
CA ALA A 272 0.65 -7.39 1.19
C ALA A 272 -0.48 -6.99 0.23
N ALA A 273 -1.50 -6.30 0.73
CA ALA A 273 -2.62 -5.83 -0.09
C ALA A 273 -2.16 -4.86 -1.19
N PHE A 274 -1.23 -3.96 -0.87
CA PHE A 274 -0.68 -3.01 -1.84
C PHE A 274 0.13 -3.71 -2.95
N ILE A 275 0.97 -4.69 -2.60
CA ILE A 275 1.73 -5.51 -3.54
C ILE A 275 0.78 -6.27 -4.48
N GLU A 276 -0.30 -6.85 -3.96
CA GLU A 276 -1.28 -7.58 -4.77
C GLU A 276 -1.95 -6.67 -5.82
N ILE A 277 -2.29 -5.43 -5.47
CA ILE A 277 -2.84 -4.45 -6.42
C ILE A 277 -1.80 -4.10 -7.49
N CYS A 278 -0.58 -3.75 -7.11
CA CYS A 278 0.48 -3.44 -8.06
C CYS A 278 0.74 -4.61 -9.02
N ASN A 279 0.83 -5.83 -8.48
CA ASN A 279 1.06 -7.03 -9.27
C ASN A 279 -0.09 -7.34 -10.24
N ALA A 280 -1.35 -7.19 -9.79
CA ALA A 280 -2.52 -7.43 -10.62
C ALA A 280 -2.60 -6.50 -11.86
N HIS A 281 -2.06 -5.29 -11.73
CA HIS A 281 -2.01 -4.30 -12.81
C HIS A 281 -0.63 -4.20 -13.50
N ASN A 282 0.26 -5.17 -13.30
CA ASN A 282 1.61 -5.20 -13.87
C ASN A 282 2.46 -3.94 -13.60
N LEU A 283 2.19 -3.25 -12.49
CA LEU A 283 2.95 -2.08 -12.10
C LEU A 283 4.29 -2.52 -11.47
N PRO A 284 5.44 -1.98 -11.90
CA PRO A 284 6.73 -2.26 -11.26
C PRO A 284 6.71 -1.89 -9.78
N ILE A 285 7.34 -2.72 -8.94
CA ILE A 285 7.41 -2.51 -7.49
C ILE A 285 8.84 -2.17 -7.10
N LEU A 286 9.01 -1.14 -6.28
CA LEU A 286 10.27 -0.77 -5.66
C LEU A 286 10.16 -0.98 -4.14
N SER A 287 11.02 -1.83 -3.58
CA SER A 287 11.19 -1.99 -2.15
C SER A 287 12.42 -1.22 -1.65
N LEU A 288 12.24 -0.34 -0.66
CA LEU A 288 13.31 0.34 0.07
C LEU A 288 13.38 -0.24 1.49
N VAL A 289 14.45 -0.95 1.81
CA VAL A 289 14.51 -1.80 3.00
C VAL A 289 15.46 -1.25 4.06
N ASP A 290 14.95 -1.04 5.26
CA ASP A 290 15.69 -0.78 6.50
C ASP A 290 14.89 -1.37 7.68
N THR A 291 14.97 -2.69 7.88
CA THR A 291 14.18 -3.40 8.89
C THR A 291 15.02 -4.34 9.75
N PRO A 292 14.79 -4.35 11.08
CA PRO A 292 15.38 -5.34 11.99
C PRO A 292 14.68 -6.72 11.90
N GLY A 293 13.63 -6.84 11.09
CA GLY A 293 12.83 -8.06 10.98
C GLY A 293 11.34 -7.84 11.30
N PHE A 294 10.62 -8.92 11.48
CA PHE A 294 9.25 -8.85 12.00
C PHE A 294 9.23 -8.43 13.47
N MET A 295 8.14 -7.75 13.88
CA MET A 295 7.87 -7.50 15.29
C MET A 295 7.67 -8.82 16.03
N VAL A 296 8.24 -8.91 17.21
CA VAL A 296 8.21 -10.11 18.06
C VAL A 296 7.83 -9.77 19.50
N GLY A 297 7.39 -10.75 20.23
CA GLY A 297 7.08 -10.63 21.65
C GLY A 297 5.65 -11.01 22.00
N PRO A 298 5.33 -11.25 23.28
CA PRO A 298 4.01 -11.71 23.71
C PRO A 298 2.86 -10.83 23.25
N ASP A 299 3.02 -9.51 23.30
CA ASP A 299 1.96 -8.56 22.90
C ASP A 299 1.68 -8.66 21.39
N SER A 300 2.72 -8.78 20.56
CA SER A 300 2.57 -8.98 19.12
C SER A 300 1.84 -10.30 18.83
N GLU A 301 2.15 -11.38 19.56
CA GLU A 301 1.50 -12.68 19.34
C GLU A 301 0.00 -12.68 19.68
N LEU A 302 -0.44 -11.83 20.63
CA LEU A 302 -1.87 -11.66 20.96
C LEU A 302 -2.68 -11.09 19.79
N GLU A 303 -2.04 -10.40 18.86
CA GLU A 303 -2.66 -9.86 17.63
C GLU A 303 -2.80 -10.89 16.51
N GLY A 304 -2.34 -12.13 16.71
CA GLY A 304 -2.32 -13.17 15.68
C GLY A 304 -1.24 -12.97 14.62
N SER A 305 -0.08 -12.44 15.03
CA SER A 305 1.05 -12.02 14.17
C SER A 305 1.48 -13.07 13.18
N VAL A 306 1.57 -14.36 13.58
CA VAL A 306 2.03 -15.44 12.69
C VAL A 306 1.23 -15.47 11.38
N ARG A 307 -0.09 -15.38 11.46
CA ARG A 307 -0.95 -15.40 10.25
C ARG A 307 -0.93 -14.08 9.51
N ARG A 308 -1.02 -12.97 10.24
CA ARG A 308 -1.10 -11.63 9.66
C ARG A 308 0.21 -11.24 8.95
N MET A 309 1.35 -11.46 9.60
CA MET A 309 2.67 -11.17 9.01
C MET A 309 3.02 -12.11 7.84
N ALA A 310 2.58 -13.39 7.89
CA ALA A 310 2.80 -14.33 6.80
C ALA A 310 2.10 -13.91 5.50
N THR A 311 1.08 -13.05 5.54
CA THR A 311 0.43 -12.53 4.33
C THR A 311 1.41 -11.82 3.41
N LEU A 312 2.37 -11.07 3.97
CA LEU A 312 3.38 -10.37 3.18
C LEU A 312 4.27 -11.34 2.39
N LEU A 313 4.69 -12.46 3.00
CA LEU A 313 5.44 -13.51 2.29
C LEU A 313 4.60 -14.19 1.20
N VAL A 314 3.31 -14.45 1.50
CA VAL A 314 2.39 -15.09 0.53
C VAL A 314 2.15 -14.18 -0.67
N SER A 315 1.92 -12.89 -0.46
CA SER A 315 1.72 -11.92 -1.55
C SER A 315 3.03 -11.67 -2.31
N GLY A 316 4.16 -11.57 -1.59
CA GLY A 316 5.48 -11.41 -2.18
C GLY A 316 5.86 -12.54 -3.13
N ALA A 317 5.65 -13.79 -2.72
CA ALA A 317 5.97 -14.97 -3.53
C ALA A 317 5.12 -15.10 -4.82
N LYS A 318 4.05 -14.32 -4.95
CA LYS A 318 3.18 -14.29 -6.15
C LYS A 318 3.51 -13.15 -7.10
N ILE A 319 4.49 -12.31 -6.81
CA ILE A 319 4.85 -11.18 -7.65
C ILE A 319 5.35 -11.71 -9.02
N THR A 320 4.72 -11.24 -10.09
CA THR A 320 5.10 -11.49 -11.48
C THR A 320 5.50 -10.20 -12.20
N SER A 321 5.07 -9.04 -11.69
CA SER A 321 5.52 -7.73 -12.15
C SER A 321 6.99 -7.48 -11.81
N PRO A 322 7.70 -6.58 -12.51
CA PRO A 322 9.09 -6.25 -12.18
C PRO A 322 9.21 -5.77 -10.74
N HIS A 323 9.98 -6.46 -9.91
CA HIS A 323 10.25 -6.09 -8.51
C HIS A 323 11.74 -5.79 -8.35
N ILE A 324 12.07 -4.63 -7.79
CA ILE A 324 13.42 -4.17 -7.52
C ILE A 324 13.54 -3.87 -6.03
N ALA A 325 14.62 -4.32 -5.40
CA ALA A 325 14.86 -4.09 -3.98
C ALA A 325 16.16 -3.33 -3.74
N ILE A 326 16.11 -2.30 -2.89
CA ILE A 326 17.28 -1.53 -2.46
C ILE A 326 17.33 -1.53 -0.93
N PHE A 327 18.37 -2.12 -0.39
CA PHE A 327 18.65 -2.05 1.04
C PHE A 327 19.35 -0.74 1.37
N LEU A 328 18.68 0.07 2.18
CA LEU A 328 19.21 1.36 2.65
C LEU A 328 20.16 1.16 3.82
N ARG A 329 19.80 0.26 4.75
CA ARG A 329 20.61 -0.07 5.94
C ARG A 329 20.32 -1.49 6.42
N LYS A 330 19.48 -1.70 7.45
CA LYS A 330 19.22 -3.02 8.05
C LYS A 330 18.45 -3.95 7.12
N GLY A 331 18.99 -5.13 6.90
CA GLY A 331 18.34 -6.24 6.20
C GLY A 331 18.36 -7.48 7.06
N TYR A 332 17.53 -7.54 8.13
CA TYR A 332 17.60 -8.61 9.10
C TYR A 332 16.42 -9.58 9.04
N GLY A 333 16.73 -10.86 9.04
CA GLY A 333 15.80 -11.95 9.27
C GLY A 333 14.68 -12.07 8.24
N LEU A 334 13.60 -12.75 8.63
CA LEU A 334 12.46 -13.03 7.76
C LEU A 334 11.69 -11.77 7.35
N GLY A 335 11.68 -10.73 8.18
CA GLY A 335 11.02 -9.47 7.81
C GLY A 335 11.70 -8.80 6.62
N ALA A 336 13.05 -8.81 6.56
CA ALA A 336 13.78 -8.30 5.41
C ALA A 336 13.51 -9.14 4.15
N GLN A 337 13.45 -10.48 4.26
CA GLN A 337 13.06 -11.34 3.15
C GLN A 337 11.63 -11.06 2.68
N ALA A 338 10.68 -10.86 3.60
CA ALA A 338 9.30 -10.55 3.26
C ALA A 338 9.15 -9.22 2.51
N MET A 339 9.93 -8.21 2.88
CA MET A 339 9.95 -6.90 2.21
C MET A 339 10.45 -6.97 0.76
N VAL A 340 11.14 -8.03 0.38
CA VAL A 340 11.69 -8.22 -0.97
C VAL A 340 11.08 -9.42 -1.71
N GLY A 341 9.91 -9.89 -1.28
CA GLY A 341 9.16 -10.93 -1.99
C GLY A 341 9.34 -12.35 -1.45
N GLY A 342 10.23 -12.58 -0.46
CA GLY A 342 10.46 -13.87 0.18
C GLY A 342 11.91 -14.31 0.20
N SER A 343 12.71 -13.92 -0.79
CA SER A 343 14.14 -14.14 -0.87
C SER A 343 14.83 -12.93 -1.50
N PHE A 344 16.10 -12.69 -1.17
CA PHE A 344 16.87 -11.61 -1.79
C PHE A 344 17.12 -11.82 -3.30
N HIS A 345 16.81 -13.02 -3.82
CA HIS A 345 16.87 -13.37 -5.24
C HIS A 345 15.51 -13.38 -5.96
N ASP A 346 14.40 -13.12 -5.26
CA ASP A 346 13.08 -13.04 -5.89
C ASP A 346 12.89 -11.75 -6.73
N PRO A 347 13.42 -10.58 -6.32
CA PRO A 347 13.41 -9.41 -7.18
C PRO A 347 14.24 -9.62 -8.45
N ILE A 348 13.89 -8.91 -9.53
CA ILE A 348 14.71 -8.91 -10.75
C ILE A 348 16.09 -8.27 -10.55
N TYR A 349 16.24 -7.48 -9.49
CA TYR A 349 17.48 -6.87 -9.07
C TYR A 349 17.43 -6.47 -7.60
N THR A 350 18.43 -6.88 -6.85
CA THR A 350 18.59 -6.57 -5.43
C THR A 350 19.92 -5.90 -5.19
N ALA A 351 19.91 -4.66 -4.73
CA ALA A 351 21.13 -3.93 -4.41
C ALA A 351 21.09 -3.34 -3.00
N SER A 352 22.24 -2.92 -2.53
CA SER A 352 22.39 -2.24 -1.25
C SER A 352 23.20 -0.97 -1.37
N TRP A 353 22.88 0.02 -0.56
CA TRP A 353 23.80 1.11 -0.29
C TRP A 353 24.96 0.60 0.56
N PRO A 354 26.12 1.33 0.60
CA PRO A 354 27.26 0.94 1.44
C PRO A 354 26.95 0.85 2.93
N THR A 355 25.88 1.50 3.37
CA THR A 355 25.33 1.47 4.73
C THR A 355 24.56 0.18 5.06
N GLY A 356 24.39 -0.74 4.10
CA GLY A 356 23.67 -2.00 4.29
C GLY A 356 24.31 -2.93 5.31
N GLU A 357 23.49 -3.49 6.18
CA GLU A 357 23.85 -4.42 7.25
C GLU A 357 22.93 -5.65 7.19
N PHE A 358 23.51 -6.83 7.12
CA PHE A 358 22.78 -8.08 6.89
C PHE A 358 23.01 -9.10 8.00
N GLY A 359 21.97 -9.87 8.33
CA GLY A 359 22.06 -10.95 9.32
C GLY A 359 20.73 -11.67 9.52
N GLY A 360 20.79 -12.85 10.11
CA GLY A 360 19.59 -13.64 10.44
C GLY A 360 18.69 -13.01 11.52
N MET A 361 19.23 -12.07 12.27
CA MET A 361 18.55 -11.24 13.29
C MET A 361 19.45 -10.05 13.64
N GLY A 362 18.98 -9.13 14.48
CA GLY A 362 19.82 -8.01 14.97
C GLY A 362 21.13 -8.53 15.54
N LEU A 363 22.26 -7.97 15.06
CA LEU A 363 23.60 -8.55 15.26
C LEU A 363 24.02 -8.62 16.72
N GLU A 364 23.64 -7.64 17.56
CA GLU A 364 23.87 -7.66 19.02
C GLU A 364 23.14 -8.82 19.70
N GLY A 365 21.90 -9.08 19.27
CA GLY A 365 21.11 -10.23 19.74
C GLY A 365 21.71 -11.56 19.30
N ALA A 366 22.16 -11.63 18.05
CA ALA A 366 22.83 -12.81 17.50
C ALA A 366 24.10 -13.17 18.26
N VAL A 367 24.91 -12.18 18.67
CA VAL A 367 26.10 -12.40 19.49
C VAL A 367 25.73 -12.93 20.87
N LYS A 368 24.73 -12.35 21.55
CA LYS A 368 24.27 -12.83 22.86
C LYS A 368 23.77 -14.27 22.83
N LEU A 369 23.12 -14.68 21.74
CA LEU A 369 22.63 -16.05 21.60
C LEU A 369 23.71 -17.02 21.13
N GLY A 370 24.43 -16.67 20.07
CA GLY A 370 25.39 -17.56 19.42
C GLY A 370 26.66 -17.81 20.24
N PHE A 371 27.07 -16.82 21.02
CA PHE A 371 28.27 -16.89 21.87
C PHE A 371 27.93 -16.90 23.37
N ARG A 372 26.74 -17.38 23.71
CA ARG A 372 26.26 -17.39 25.10
C ARG A 372 27.20 -18.12 26.02
N LYS A 373 27.70 -19.29 25.62
CA LYS A 373 28.61 -20.13 26.46
C LYS A 373 29.94 -19.44 26.71
N GLU A 374 30.52 -18.82 25.71
CA GLU A 374 31.79 -18.09 25.80
C GLU A 374 31.63 -16.86 26.70
N LEU A 375 30.52 -16.13 26.56
CA LEU A 375 30.21 -14.97 27.38
C LEU A 375 29.91 -15.33 28.84
N GLU A 376 29.28 -16.48 29.10
CA GLU A 376 29.00 -16.97 30.45
C GLU A 376 30.26 -17.55 31.12
N ALA A 377 31.20 -18.07 30.35
CA ALA A 377 32.47 -18.61 30.87
C ALA A 377 33.44 -17.50 31.35
N GLU A 378 33.32 -16.29 30.81
CA GLU A 378 34.13 -15.15 31.27
C GLU A 378 33.51 -14.57 32.55
N THR A 379 34.26 -14.65 33.65
CA THR A 379 33.81 -14.24 34.98
C THR A 379 34.17 -12.79 35.33
N ASP A 380 35.17 -12.22 34.67
CA ASP A 380 35.54 -10.82 34.82
C ASP A 380 34.60 -9.93 34.04
N PRO A 381 33.83 -9.03 34.67
CA PRO A 381 32.83 -8.20 33.99
C PRO A 381 33.43 -7.36 32.86
N LYS A 382 34.64 -6.82 33.04
CA LYS A 382 35.30 -5.98 32.04
C LYS A 382 35.74 -6.79 30.82
N LYS A 383 36.35 -7.95 31.06
CA LYS A 383 36.75 -8.86 29.97
C LYS A 383 35.55 -9.40 29.21
N LYS A 384 34.44 -9.67 29.91
CA LYS A 384 33.17 -10.09 29.30
C LYS A 384 32.60 -9.02 28.40
N GLU A 385 32.61 -7.75 28.81
CA GLU A 385 32.18 -6.61 27.99
C GLU A 385 33.10 -6.42 26.79
N ASP A 386 34.41 -6.48 26.98
CA ASP A 386 35.40 -6.39 25.89
C ASP A 386 35.22 -7.54 24.88
N LEU A 387 34.99 -8.78 25.35
CA LEU A 387 34.70 -9.93 24.50
C LEU A 387 33.39 -9.72 23.69
N TYR A 388 32.32 -9.28 24.35
CA TYR A 388 31.04 -8.98 23.71
C TYR A 388 31.19 -7.93 22.60
N ASN A 389 31.83 -6.79 22.91
CA ASN A 389 32.03 -5.71 21.96
C ASN A 389 32.86 -6.17 20.74
N LYS A 390 33.92 -6.97 20.97
CA LYS A 390 34.71 -7.55 19.88
C LYS A 390 33.92 -8.51 19.00
N LEU A 391 33.04 -9.32 19.59
CA LEU A 391 32.17 -10.23 18.83
C LEU A 391 31.10 -9.46 18.02
N VAL A 392 30.52 -8.40 18.59
CA VAL A 392 29.60 -7.51 17.92
C VAL A 392 30.29 -6.84 16.74
N GLU A 393 31.45 -6.21 16.92
CA GLU A 393 32.23 -5.59 15.86
C GLU A 393 32.51 -6.56 14.70
N ARG A 394 32.98 -7.80 15.06
CA ARG A 394 33.18 -8.84 14.04
C ARG A 394 31.92 -9.23 13.30
N SER A 395 30.76 -9.23 13.96
CA SER A 395 29.48 -9.54 13.32
C SER A 395 29.07 -8.44 12.36
N TYR A 396 29.29 -7.17 12.69
CA TYR A 396 29.07 -6.05 11.80
C TYR A 396 30.00 -6.07 10.59
N GLU A 397 31.28 -6.37 10.77
CA GLU A 397 32.22 -6.51 9.64
C GLU A 397 31.75 -7.59 8.64
N LYS A 398 31.28 -8.73 9.14
CA LYS A 398 30.77 -9.82 8.31
C LYS A 398 29.40 -9.54 7.69
N GLY A 399 28.61 -8.69 8.31
CA GLY A 399 27.27 -8.33 7.85
C GLY A 399 27.24 -7.13 6.88
N LYS A 400 28.39 -6.56 6.51
CA LYS A 400 28.43 -5.43 5.57
C LYS A 400 27.85 -5.77 4.20
N ALA A 401 27.27 -4.80 3.53
CA ALA A 401 26.73 -4.93 2.18
C ALA A 401 27.75 -5.53 1.19
N ILE A 402 29.02 -5.14 1.30
CA ILE A 402 30.07 -5.63 0.42
C ILE A 402 30.31 -7.13 0.61
N GLU A 403 30.20 -7.64 1.84
CA GLU A 403 30.33 -9.06 2.12
C GLU A 403 29.12 -9.84 1.58
N ALA A 404 27.90 -9.31 1.75
CA ALA A 404 26.71 -9.91 1.18
C ALA A 404 26.80 -10.00 -0.37
N ALA A 405 27.28 -8.95 -1.03
CA ALA A 405 27.51 -8.95 -2.48
C ALA A 405 28.65 -9.92 -2.89
N ALA A 406 29.74 -9.97 -2.13
CA ALA A 406 30.85 -10.89 -2.41
C ALA A 406 30.44 -12.37 -2.31
N HIS A 407 29.43 -12.67 -1.48
CA HIS A 407 28.86 -14.03 -1.34
C HIS A 407 27.63 -14.27 -2.22
N LEU A 408 27.29 -13.31 -3.10
CA LEU A 408 26.15 -13.38 -4.03
C LEU A 408 24.80 -13.48 -3.32
N GLU A 409 24.66 -12.93 -2.11
CA GLU A 409 23.37 -12.81 -1.43
C GLU A 409 22.54 -11.63 -2.00
N ILE A 410 23.22 -10.62 -2.58
CA ILE A 410 22.66 -9.51 -3.33
C ILE A 410 23.48 -9.27 -4.61
N ASP A 411 22.90 -8.60 -5.62
CA ASP A 411 23.54 -8.39 -6.91
C ASP A 411 24.67 -7.34 -6.88
N ALA A 412 24.51 -6.27 -6.08
CA ALA A 412 25.51 -5.20 -6.05
C ALA A 412 25.42 -4.31 -4.81
N VAL A 413 26.55 -3.63 -4.53
CA VAL A 413 26.60 -2.43 -3.70
C VAL A 413 26.71 -1.23 -4.62
N ILE A 414 25.82 -0.24 -4.43
CA ILE A 414 25.67 0.92 -5.32
C ILE A 414 25.87 2.22 -4.57
N ASP A 415 26.38 3.25 -5.27
CA ASP A 415 26.36 4.63 -4.76
C ASP A 415 24.88 5.07 -4.59
N PRO A 416 24.48 5.62 -3.42
CA PRO A 416 23.13 6.16 -3.24
C PRO A 416 22.69 7.12 -4.34
N ALA A 417 23.58 7.96 -4.87
CA ALA A 417 23.30 8.89 -5.95
C ALA A 417 23.00 8.22 -7.30
N ASP A 418 23.43 6.96 -7.51
CA ASP A 418 23.17 6.21 -8.74
C ASP A 418 21.87 5.37 -8.68
N THR A 419 21.13 5.40 -7.56
CA THR A 419 19.98 4.52 -7.32
C THR A 419 18.94 4.59 -8.45
N ARG A 420 18.54 5.78 -8.91
CA ARG A 420 17.60 5.95 -10.04
C ARG A 420 18.08 5.27 -11.32
N LYS A 421 19.34 5.49 -11.67
CA LYS A 421 19.96 4.92 -12.87
C LYS A 421 20.00 3.40 -12.82
N VAL A 422 20.30 2.84 -11.65
CA VAL A 422 20.33 1.39 -11.43
C VAL A 422 18.94 0.79 -11.55
N ILE A 423 17.91 1.38 -10.93
CA ILE A 423 16.52 0.95 -11.03
C ILE A 423 16.06 0.89 -12.49
N LEU A 424 16.30 1.97 -13.25
CA LEU A 424 15.89 2.02 -14.65
C LEU A 424 16.65 1.05 -15.54
N LYS A 425 17.95 0.80 -15.25
CA LYS A 425 18.73 -0.19 -15.96
C LYS A 425 18.22 -1.61 -15.70
N ALA A 426 17.91 -1.94 -14.45
CA ALA A 426 17.33 -3.23 -14.07
C ALA A 426 15.98 -3.46 -14.77
N LEU A 427 15.12 -2.43 -14.82
CA LEU A 427 13.83 -2.51 -15.49
C LEU A 427 13.96 -2.73 -17.00
N LYS A 428 14.95 -2.11 -17.67
CA LYS A 428 15.18 -2.27 -19.12
C LYS A 428 15.67 -3.69 -19.48
N ASN A 429 16.49 -4.28 -18.65
CA ASN A 429 17.13 -5.58 -18.96
C ASN A 429 16.15 -6.77 -18.87
N LYS A 430 14.94 -6.60 -18.37
CA LYS A 430 13.91 -7.66 -18.36
C LYS A 430 13.16 -7.80 -19.71
N PHE A 431 13.38 -6.88 -20.65
CA PHE A 431 12.71 -6.85 -21.96
C PHE A 431 13.63 -7.23 -23.14
N ILE A 432 14.76 -7.92 -22.87
CA ILE A 432 15.61 -8.50 -23.89
C ILE A 432 15.46 -10.03 -23.88
#